data_2a729bcd0a87dbd11f42f526d919b588
#
_entry.id   2a729bcd0a87dbd11f42f526d919b588
#
_cell.length_a   1.000
_cell.length_b   1.000
_cell.length_c   1.000
_cell.angle_alpha   90.00
_cell.angle_beta   90.00
_cell.angle_gamma   90.00
#
_symmetry.space_group_name_H-M   'P 1'
#
loop_
_entity.id
_entity.type
_entity.pdbx_description
1 polymer ?
#
loop_
_entity_poly.entity_id
_entity_poly.type
_entity_poly.pdbx_seq_one_letter_code
_entity_poly.pdbx_strand_id
1 'polypeptide(L)'
;MNLIGQNQASINERACHNLMTIGVTISGFGGFKSLISAVTKLQKSSRIPSERQRLTLIIAELTPFQEPFDSVKAAQSLLRTYLYNKTLSLSTAQEGQQKKGDRAVFTAEVPEVYNHLKNLEASADDAALVLGDKWEAMRDDVIDVVRELEINVDDLLSMSGYDVARRFVTTVGTPQTLHVNDVSGMALPASLIERIDQESQDQLTKMLEGAKAQAITDTLEHMDLLVTQLTSGSRLSPSLIEHAKTHSTKLRGMAM
;
A
#
# COMPACT_ATOMS: atom_id res chain seq x y z
N MET A 1 32.12 8.91 32.28
CA MET A 1 31.26 7.74 32.01
C MET A 1 29.83 8.26 31.77
N ASN A 2 29.34 8.13 30.55
CA ASN A 2 28.09 8.80 30.11
C ASN A 2 26.87 7.94 30.44
N LEU A 3 26.28 8.14 31.62
CA LEU A 3 25.04 7.47 32.04
C LEU A 3 23.82 7.75 31.10
N ILE A 4 23.89 8.85 30.35
CA ILE A 4 22.84 9.24 29.38
C ILE A 4 22.86 8.31 28.17
N GLY A 5 24.04 7.90 27.67
CA GLY A 5 24.14 7.02 26.52
C GLY A 5 23.67 5.58 26.81
N GLN A 6 23.90 5.08 28.03
CA GLN A 6 23.45 3.73 28.42
C GLN A 6 21.93 3.65 28.58
N ASN A 7 21.29 4.71 29.09
CA ASN A 7 19.81 4.76 29.17
C ASN A 7 19.15 4.84 27.78
N GLN A 8 19.74 5.58 26.84
CA GLN A 8 19.21 5.72 25.50
C GLN A 8 19.28 4.37 24.72
N ALA A 9 20.41 3.65 24.84
CA ALA A 9 20.56 2.33 24.23
C ALA A 9 19.54 1.31 24.78
N SER A 10 19.31 1.29 26.11
CA SER A 10 18.34 0.39 26.74
C SER A 10 16.88 0.72 26.39
N ILE A 11 16.56 1.99 26.16
CA ILE A 11 15.23 2.42 25.73
C ILE A 11 14.99 2.03 24.25
N ASN A 12 16.01 2.20 23.42
CA ASN A 12 15.93 1.80 22.00
C ASN A 12 15.85 0.28 21.83
N GLU A 13 16.59 -0.50 22.61
CA GLU A 13 16.46 -1.96 22.64
C GLU A 13 15.05 -2.40 23.06
N ARG A 14 14.49 -1.83 24.12
CA ARG A 14 13.11 -2.16 24.53
C ARG A 14 12.07 -1.77 23.50
N ALA A 15 12.23 -0.63 22.83
CA ALA A 15 11.36 -0.22 21.74
C ALA A 15 11.43 -1.18 20.56
N CYS A 16 12.63 -1.73 20.24
CA CYS A 16 12.80 -2.69 19.14
C CYS A 16 12.17 -4.05 19.46
N HIS A 17 12.23 -4.52 20.69
CA HIS A 17 11.58 -5.77 21.10
C HIS A 17 10.05 -5.69 21.05
N ASN A 18 9.48 -4.49 21.02
CA ASN A 18 8.04 -4.27 20.97
C ASN A 18 7.49 -4.01 19.56
N LEU A 19 8.34 -4.07 18.53
CA LEU A 19 7.94 -3.84 17.14
C LEU A 19 8.30 -5.03 16.26
N MET A 20 7.38 -5.36 15.35
CA MET A 20 7.59 -6.33 14.28
C MET A 20 7.32 -5.67 12.94
N THR A 21 8.00 -6.11 11.88
CA THR A 21 7.75 -5.65 10.53
C THR A 21 6.77 -6.56 9.82
N ILE A 22 5.89 -5.96 9.02
CA ILE A 22 5.01 -6.67 8.11
C ILE A 22 5.22 -6.09 6.71
N GLY A 23 5.67 -6.95 5.79
CA GLY A 23 5.77 -6.64 4.37
C GLY A 23 4.46 -6.96 3.64
N VAL A 24 4.04 -6.09 2.73
CA VAL A 24 2.92 -6.36 1.83
C VAL A 24 3.34 -6.05 0.40
N THR A 25 3.14 -7.03 -0.48
CA THR A 25 3.34 -6.87 -1.92
C THR A 25 1.98 -6.79 -2.60
N ILE A 26 1.76 -5.72 -3.34
CA ILE A 26 0.56 -5.54 -4.16
C ILE A 26 1.02 -5.18 -5.56
N SER A 27 0.70 -6.04 -6.52
CA SER A 27 0.82 -5.73 -7.93
C SER A 27 -0.56 -5.70 -8.58
N GLY A 28 -0.67 -4.97 -9.67
CA GLY A 28 -1.92 -4.86 -10.39
C GLY A 28 -1.67 -4.77 -11.90
N PHE A 29 -2.71 -5.07 -12.64
CA PHE A 29 -2.70 -5.01 -14.07
C PHE A 29 -3.57 -3.85 -14.55
N GLY A 30 -2.96 -2.94 -15.35
CA GLY A 30 -3.63 -1.74 -15.87
C GLY A 30 -4.21 -1.91 -17.28
N GLY A 31 -4.12 -3.12 -17.86
CA GLY A 31 -4.37 -3.34 -19.29
C GLY A 31 -5.72 -2.81 -19.79
N PHE A 32 -6.81 -3.10 -19.07
CA PHE A 32 -8.13 -2.64 -19.48
C PHE A 32 -8.30 -1.12 -19.36
N LYS A 33 -7.77 -0.51 -18.28
CA LYS A 33 -7.74 0.96 -18.15
C LYS A 33 -6.89 1.61 -19.23
N SER A 34 -5.82 0.94 -19.67
CA SER A 34 -4.99 1.40 -20.78
C SER A 34 -5.74 1.39 -22.10
N LEU A 35 -6.57 0.38 -22.35
CA LEU A 35 -7.46 0.30 -23.50
C LEU A 35 -8.43 1.49 -23.52
N ILE A 36 -9.20 1.70 -22.46
CA ILE A 36 -10.14 2.84 -22.38
C ILE A 36 -9.40 4.18 -22.53
N SER A 37 -8.21 4.31 -21.94
CA SER A 37 -7.38 5.50 -22.07
C SER A 37 -6.92 5.74 -23.51
N ALA A 38 -6.58 4.68 -24.25
CA ALA A 38 -6.20 4.78 -25.65
C ALA A 38 -7.38 5.25 -26.52
N VAL A 39 -8.57 4.67 -26.34
CA VAL A 39 -9.80 5.12 -27.04
C VAL A 39 -10.13 6.57 -26.69
N THR A 40 -10.00 6.97 -25.42
CA THR A 40 -10.23 8.34 -24.98
C THR A 40 -9.24 9.33 -25.61
N LYS A 41 -7.98 8.94 -25.80
CA LYS A 41 -6.99 9.76 -26.50
C LYS A 41 -7.35 9.94 -27.98
N LEU A 42 -7.77 8.86 -28.66
CA LEU A 42 -8.26 8.93 -30.04
C LEU A 42 -9.45 9.88 -30.16
N GLN A 43 -10.45 9.75 -29.28
CA GLN A 43 -11.60 10.65 -29.22
C GLN A 43 -11.19 12.13 -29.11
N LYS A 44 -10.24 12.44 -28.21
CA LYS A 44 -9.78 13.82 -28.01
C LYS A 44 -8.97 14.34 -29.19
N SER A 45 -8.25 13.49 -29.91
CA SER A 45 -7.41 13.87 -31.05
C SER A 45 -8.20 13.98 -32.35
N SER A 46 -9.34 13.29 -32.48
CA SER A 46 -10.17 13.36 -33.69
C SER A 46 -10.74 14.75 -33.89
N ARG A 47 -10.68 15.25 -35.12
CA ARG A 47 -11.25 16.52 -35.54
C ARG A 47 -12.64 16.36 -36.17
N ILE A 48 -13.04 15.13 -36.46
CA ILE A 48 -14.30 14.79 -37.15
C ILE A 48 -15.39 14.57 -36.10
N PRO A 49 -16.50 15.35 -36.11
CA PRO A 49 -17.54 15.23 -35.08
C PRO A 49 -18.20 13.84 -35.03
N SER A 50 -18.47 13.22 -36.18
CA SER A 50 -19.08 11.88 -36.28
C SER A 50 -18.17 10.80 -35.69
N GLU A 51 -16.86 10.91 -35.91
CA GLU A 51 -15.87 10.00 -35.33
C GLU A 51 -15.78 10.14 -33.79
N ARG A 52 -15.79 11.37 -33.29
CA ARG A 52 -15.86 11.63 -31.83
C ARG A 52 -17.09 11.00 -31.20
N GLN A 53 -18.23 11.12 -31.86
CA GLN A 53 -19.48 10.53 -31.37
C GLN A 53 -19.40 9.01 -31.35
N ARG A 54 -18.84 8.39 -32.42
CA ARG A 54 -18.57 6.92 -32.46
C ARG A 54 -17.65 6.47 -31.34
N LEU A 55 -16.51 7.14 -31.13
CA LEU A 55 -15.58 6.81 -30.05
C LEU A 55 -16.21 7.00 -28.65
N THR A 56 -17.14 7.96 -28.50
CA THR A 56 -17.91 8.11 -27.26
C THR A 56 -18.78 6.90 -26.99
N LEU A 57 -19.45 6.35 -28.01
CA LEU A 57 -20.26 5.14 -27.89
C LEU A 57 -19.40 3.93 -27.51
N ILE A 58 -18.26 3.75 -28.18
CA ILE A 58 -17.31 2.68 -27.86
C ILE A 58 -16.82 2.77 -26.41
N ILE A 59 -16.50 3.96 -25.90
CA ILE A 59 -16.13 4.12 -24.49
C ILE A 59 -17.29 3.71 -23.57
N ALA A 60 -18.51 4.09 -23.90
CA ALA A 60 -19.70 3.73 -23.14
C ALA A 60 -19.94 2.20 -23.14
N GLU A 61 -19.70 1.52 -24.24
CA GLU A 61 -19.79 0.06 -24.39
C GLU A 61 -18.68 -0.66 -23.62
N LEU A 62 -17.45 -0.10 -23.56
CA LEU A 62 -16.34 -0.68 -22.82
C LEU A 62 -16.42 -0.46 -21.31
N THR A 63 -17.09 0.61 -20.86
CA THR A 63 -17.14 1.01 -19.44
C THR A 63 -17.66 -0.10 -18.51
N PRO A 64 -18.73 -0.85 -18.83
CA PRO A 64 -19.21 -1.93 -17.97
C PRO A 64 -18.17 -3.05 -17.75
N PHE A 65 -17.30 -3.30 -18.73
CA PHE A 65 -16.26 -4.32 -18.63
C PHE A 65 -15.10 -3.91 -17.67
N GLN A 66 -15.05 -2.64 -17.26
CA GLN A 66 -14.06 -2.17 -16.29
C GLN A 66 -14.40 -2.57 -14.84
N GLU A 67 -15.67 -2.76 -14.51
CA GLU A 67 -16.14 -3.00 -13.14
C GLU A 67 -15.43 -4.18 -12.44
N PRO A 68 -15.22 -5.36 -13.06
CA PRO A 68 -14.51 -6.46 -12.42
C PRO A 68 -13.07 -6.11 -12.08
N PHE A 69 -12.39 -5.32 -12.92
CA PHE A 69 -11.02 -4.84 -12.66
C PHE A 69 -10.97 -3.84 -11.50
N ASP A 70 -11.97 -2.96 -11.42
CA ASP A 70 -12.06 -1.98 -10.34
C ASP A 70 -12.41 -2.65 -9.01
N SER A 71 -13.15 -3.75 -9.01
CA SER A 71 -13.45 -4.56 -7.82
C SER A 71 -12.17 -5.13 -7.20
N VAL A 72 -11.25 -5.69 -8.00
CA VAL A 72 -9.95 -6.18 -7.51
C VAL A 72 -9.12 -5.04 -6.92
N LYS A 73 -9.06 -3.90 -7.63
CA LYS A 73 -8.33 -2.73 -7.16
C LYS A 73 -8.91 -2.16 -5.86
N ALA A 74 -10.23 -2.19 -5.71
CA ALA A 74 -10.89 -1.78 -4.48
C ALA A 74 -10.50 -2.69 -3.30
N ALA A 75 -10.50 -4.01 -3.49
CA ALA A 75 -10.06 -4.96 -2.47
C ALA A 75 -8.59 -4.74 -2.08
N GLN A 76 -7.69 -4.57 -3.05
CA GLN A 76 -6.28 -4.24 -2.82
C GLN A 76 -6.10 -2.89 -2.10
N SER A 77 -6.95 -1.90 -2.41
CA SER A 77 -6.92 -0.59 -1.76
C SER A 77 -7.37 -0.66 -0.31
N LEU A 78 -8.37 -1.47 0.02
CA LEU A 78 -8.80 -1.70 1.40
C LEU A 78 -7.67 -2.30 2.24
N LEU A 79 -6.96 -3.31 1.72
CA LEU A 79 -5.80 -3.89 2.39
C LEU A 79 -4.71 -2.84 2.62
N ARG A 80 -4.38 -2.06 1.60
CA ARG A 80 -3.38 -1.00 1.69
C ARG A 80 -3.77 0.06 2.72
N THR A 81 -5.02 0.50 2.71
CA THR A 81 -5.55 1.49 3.65
C THR A 81 -5.49 0.96 5.09
N TYR A 82 -5.89 -0.29 5.31
CA TYR A 82 -5.82 -0.91 6.63
C TYR A 82 -4.36 -1.00 7.12
N LEU A 83 -3.44 -1.46 6.27
CA LEU A 83 -2.02 -1.51 6.59
C LEU A 83 -1.49 -0.13 7.00
N TYR A 84 -1.77 0.92 6.23
CA TYR A 84 -1.31 2.28 6.56
C TYR A 84 -1.89 2.80 7.86
N ASN A 85 -3.15 2.50 8.15
CA ASN A 85 -3.82 2.96 9.37
C ASN A 85 -3.30 2.25 10.63
N LYS A 86 -2.94 0.97 10.52
CA LYS A 86 -2.57 0.13 11.68
C LYS A 86 -1.07 0.00 11.91
N THR A 87 -0.23 0.49 11.00
CA THR A 87 1.22 0.32 11.08
C THR A 87 1.96 1.65 10.99
N LEU A 88 3.22 1.66 11.42
CA LEU A 88 4.13 2.79 11.35
C LEU A 88 5.02 2.64 10.11
N SER A 89 5.34 3.74 9.45
CA SER A 89 6.34 3.74 8.38
C SER A 89 7.74 3.71 8.98
N LEU A 90 8.56 2.78 8.55
CA LEU A 90 9.98 2.71 8.92
C LEU A 90 10.90 3.41 7.92
N SER A 91 10.34 4.02 6.86
CA SER A 91 11.17 4.70 5.87
C SER A 91 11.71 6.01 6.45
N THR A 92 13.02 6.17 6.46
CA THR A 92 13.66 7.48 6.55
C THR A 92 13.35 8.19 5.23
N ALA A 93 12.38 9.10 5.26
CA ALA A 93 12.05 9.91 4.09
C ALA A 93 13.22 10.83 3.78
N GLN A 94 14.07 10.45 2.84
CA GLN A 94 14.74 11.42 2.00
C GLN A 94 13.66 11.96 1.06
N GLU A 95 13.49 13.28 1.08
CA GLU A 95 12.50 14.01 0.30
C GLU A 95 12.38 13.47 -1.13
N GLY A 96 11.18 13.08 -1.52
CA GLY A 96 10.81 12.77 -2.90
C GLY A 96 10.78 11.29 -3.32
N GLN A 97 11.21 10.34 -2.52
CA GLN A 97 11.06 8.91 -2.83
C GLN A 97 10.30 8.22 -1.70
N GLN A 98 8.99 8.07 -1.85
CA GLN A 98 8.22 7.06 -1.11
C GLN A 98 8.72 5.66 -1.54
N LYS A 99 9.87 5.24 -1.02
CA LYS A 99 10.22 3.83 -1.07
C LYS A 99 9.12 3.10 -0.31
N LYS A 100 8.53 2.10 -0.93
CA LYS A 100 7.69 1.09 -0.30
C LYS A 100 8.52 0.44 0.81
N GLY A 101 8.59 1.07 1.98
CA GLY A 101 9.38 0.61 3.10
C GLY A 101 8.59 -0.39 3.93
N ASP A 102 9.31 -1.22 4.64
CA ASP A 102 8.73 -2.09 5.65
C ASP A 102 7.94 -1.26 6.66
N ARG A 103 6.85 -1.82 7.12
CA ARG A 103 5.97 -1.16 8.08
C ARG A 103 6.03 -1.91 9.40
N ALA A 104 6.12 -1.15 10.49
CA ALA A 104 6.17 -1.71 11.82
C ALA A 104 4.79 -1.74 12.49
N VAL A 105 4.57 -2.75 13.28
CA VAL A 105 3.38 -2.94 14.11
C VAL A 105 3.85 -3.31 15.52
N PHE A 106 3.13 -2.86 16.55
CA PHE A 106 3.42 -3.26 17.92
C PHE A 106 3.19 -4.76 18.10
N THR A 107 4.11 -5.46 18.77
CA THR A 107 4.06 -6.91 18.96
C THR A 107 2.73 -7.39 19.54
N ALA A 108 2.14 -6.60 20.45
CA ALA A 108 0.85 -6.90 21.06
C ALA A 108 -0.33 -6.88 20.04
N GLU A 109 -0.20 -6.09 18.97
CA GLU A 109 -1.23 -5.91 17.93
C GLU A 109 -1.02 -6.86 16.74
N VAL A 110 0.15 -7.50 16.63
CA VAL A 110 0.51 -8.38 15.50
C VAL A 110 -0.56 -9.42 15.20
N PRO A 111 -1.09 -10.18 16.17
CA PRO A 111 -2.06 -11.23 15.86
C PRO A 111 -3.33 -10.68 15.21
N GLU A 112 -3.85 -9.56 15.71
CA GLU A 112 -5.06 -8.92 15.16
C GLU A 112 -4.78 -8.36 13.77
N VAL A 113 -3.72 -7.57 13.63
CA VAL A 113 -3.36 -6.90 12.38
C VAL A 113 -3.03 -7.92 11.29
N TYR A 114 -2.23 -8.93 11.61
CA TYR A 114 -1.83 -9.96 10.64
C TYR A 114 -3.03 -10.79 10.17
N ASN A 115 -3.88 -11.26 11.09
CA ASN A 115 -5.07 -12.03 10.73
C ASN A 115 -6.03 -11.21 9.85
N HIS A 116 -6.22 -9.94 10.17
CA HIS A 116 -7.08 -9.09 9.35
C HIS A 116 -6.48 -8.83 7.96
N LEU A 117 -5.17 -8.59 7.86
CA LEU A 117 -4.48 -8.46 6.57
C LEU A 117 -4.58 -9.74 5.74
N LYS A 118 -4.48 -10.92 6.36
CA LYS A 118 -4.67 -12.21 5.67
C LYS A 118 -6.08 -12.40 5.15
N ASN A 119 -7.10 -11.95 5.88
CA ASN A 119 -8.48 -11.97 5.39
C ASN A 119 -8.67 -11.02 4.20
N LEU A 120 -8.05 -9.85 4.23
CA LEU A 120 -8.08 -8.90 3.11
C LEU A 120 -7.29 -9.40 1.89
N GLU A 121 -6.17 -10.12 2.10
CA GLU A 121 -5.43 -10.82 1.05
C GLU A 121 -6.34 -11.85 0.36
N ALA A 122 -6.97 -12.73 1.13
CA ALA A 122 -7.90 -13.73 0.59
C ALA A 122 -9.05 -13.08 -0.19
N SER A 123 -9.62 -11.99 0.32
CA SER A 123 -10.67 -11.24 -0.38
C SER A 123 -10.18 -10.62 -1.70
N ALA A 124 -8.94 -10.17 -1.76
CA ALA A 124 -8.35 -9.64 -2.99
C ALA A 124 -8.06 -10.74 -4.01
N ASP A 125 -7.62 -11.91 -3.54
CA ASP A 125 -7.38 -13.09 -4.40
C ASP A 125 -8.71 -13.63 -4.94
N ASP A 126 -9.75 -13.73 -4.12
CA ASP A 126 -11.10 -14.12 -4.57
C ASP A 126 -11.63 -13.15 -5.63
N ALA A 127 -11.46 -11.84 -5.44
CA ALA A 127 -11.86 -10.86 -6.43
C ALA A 127 -11.07 -11.01 -7.74
N ALA A 128 -9.79 -11.38 -7.68
CA ALA A 128 -8.97 -11.64 -8.86
C ALA A 128 -9.42 -12.90 -9.61
N LEU A 129 -9.80 -13.97 -8.89
CA LEU A 129 -10.36 -15.18 -9.50
C LEU A 129 -11.69 -14.88 -10.19
N VAL A 130 -12.60 -14.17 -9.52
CA VAL A 130 -13.89 -13.75 -10.12
C VAL A 130 -13.67 -12.87 -11.36
N LEU A 131 -12.64 -12.01 -11.36
CA LEU A 131 -12.24 -11.27 -12.55
C LEU A 131 -11.81 -12.22 -13.68
N GLY A 132 -11.01 -13.24 -13.37
CA GLY A 132 -10.58 -14.23 -14.36
C GLY A 132 -11.75 -14.94 -15.04
N ASP A 133 -12.71 -15.42 -14.24
CA ASP A 133 -13.91 -16.07 -14.76
C ASP A 133 -14.76 -15.12 -15.63
N LYS A 134 -14.95 -13.89 -15.17
CA LYS A 134 -15.66 -12.86 -15.95
C LYS A 134 -14.91 -12.50 -17.22
N TRP A 135 -13.58 -12.46 -17.20
CA TRP A 135 -12.76 -12.14 -18.36
C TRP A 135 -12.96 -13.15 -19.49
N GLU A 136 -12.98 -14.45 -19.17
CA GLU A 136 -13.24 -15.49 -20.18
C GLU A 136 -14.60 -15.29 -20.86
N ALA A 137 -15.62 -14.84 -20.10
CA ALA A 137 -16.95 -14.61 -20.64
C ALA A 137 -17.07 -13.33 -21.48
N MET A 138 -16.32 -12.27 -21.15
CA MET A 138 -16.47 -10.95 -21.77
C MET A 138 -15.40 -10.62 -22.80
N ARG A 139 -14.33 -11.42 -22.90
CA ARG A 139 -13.19 -11.16 -23.79
C ARG A 139 -13.61 -10.99 -25.25
N ASP A 140 -14.44 -11.90 -25.72
CA ASP A 140 -14.87 -11.91 -27.13
C ASP A 140 -15.75 -10.69 -27.43
N ASP A 141 -16.61 -10.27 -26.50
CA ASP A 141 -17.40 -9.03 -26.62
C ASP A 141 -16.49 -7.80 -26.68
N VAL A 142 -15.44 -7.77 -25.85
CA VAL A 142 -14.44 -6.68 -25.88
C VAL A 142 -13.70 -6.66 -27.20
N ILE A 143 -13.32 -7.83 -27.73
CA ILE A 143 -12.68 -7.96 -29.04
C ILE A 143 -13.58 -7.38 -30.13
N ASP A 144 -14.86 -7.72 -30.11
CA ASP A 144 -15.81 -7.24 -31.13
C ASP A 144 -15.97 -5.72 -31.09
N VAL A 145 -16.04 -5.14 -29.86
CA VAL A 145 -16.12 -3.68 -29.70
C VAL A 145 -14.87 -2.95 -30.20
N VAL A 146 -13.67 -3.53 -30.03
CA VAL A 146 -12.40 -2.87 -30.38
C VAL A 146 -11.84 -3.26 -31.75
N ARG A 147 -12.40 -4.26 -32.41
CA ARG A 147 -11.92 -4.79 -33.71
C ARG A 147 -11.71 -3.73 -34.79
N GLU A 148 -12.53 -2.70 -34.78
CA GLU A 148 -12.45 -1.62 -35.76
C GLU A 148 -11.49 -0.49 -35.37
N LEU A 149 -10.90 -0.59 -34.17
CA LEU A 149 -9.93 0.36 -33.67
C LEU A 149 -8.52 -0.19 -33.93
N GLU A 150 -7.72 0.56 -34.67
CA GLU A 150 -6.30 0.25 -34.87
C GLU A 150 -5.49 0.50 -33.57
N ILE A 151 -5.93 -0.09 -32.46
CA ILE A 151 -5.26 0.02 -31.16
C ILE A 151 -4.54 -1.30 -30.90
N ASN A 152 -3.26 -1.23 -30.59
CA ASN A 152 -2.51 -2.41 -30.17
C ASN A 152 -2.94 -2.80 -28.75
N VAL A 153 -3.77 -3.83 -28.63
CA VAL A 153 -4.29 -4.41 -27.38
C VAL A 153 -4.04 -5.93 -27.34
N ASP A 154 -3.21 -6.43 -28.24
CA ASP A 154 -2.96 -7.86 -28.41
C ASP A 154 -2.54 -8.55 -27.13
N ASP A 155 -1.71 -7.85 -26.30
CA ASP A 155 -1.25 -8.38 -25.00
C ASP A 155 -2.42 -8.63 -24.04
N LEU A 156 -3.45 -7.78 -24.03
CA LEU A 156 -4.62 -7.96 -23.15
C LEU A 156 -5.56 -9.03 -23.72
N LEU A 157 -5.89 -8.91 -25.01
CA LEU A 157 -6.90 -9.75 -25.65
C LEU A 157 -6.44 -11.19 -25.85
N SER A 158 -5.12 -11.42 -25.89
CA SER A 158 -4.53 -12.78 -25.97
C SER A 158 -4.48 -13.51 -24.63
N MET A 159 -4.70 -12.81 -23.49
CA MET A 159 -4.62 -13.43 -22.16
C MET A 159 -5.86 -14.27 -21.87
N SER A 160 -5.63 -15.45 -21.27
CA SER A 160 -6.70 -16.21 -20.63
C SER A 160 -7.15 -15.52 -19.34
N GLY A 161 -8.34 -15.86 -18.82
CA GLY A 161 -8.81 -15.36 -17.54
C GLY A 161 -7.87 -15.68 -16.40
N TYR A 162 -7.26 -16.86 -16.41
CA TYR A 162 -6.23 -17.25 -15.46
C TYR A 162 -5.01 -16.32 -15.52
N ASP A 163 -4.54 -15.95 -16.71
CA ASP A 163 -3.39 -15.05 -16.86
C ASP A 163 -3.72 -13.64 -16.37
N VAL A 164 -4.93 -13.16 -16.64
CA VAL A 164 -5.41 -11.86 -16.14
C VAL A 164 -5.47 -11.86 -14.61
N ALA A 165 -6.06 -12.89 -14.00
CA ALA A 165 -6.13 -13.02 -12.54
C ALA A 165 -4.74 -13.01 -11.90
N ARG A 166 -3.79 -13.76 -12.44
CA ARG A 166 -2.40 -13.83 -11.93
C ARG A 166 -1.61 -12.53 -12.01
N ARG A 167 -2.05 -11.55 -12.79
CA ARG A 167 -1.43 -10.21 -12.81
C ARG A 167 -1.78 -9.37 -11.58
N PHE A 168 -2.81 -9.76 -10.85
CA PHE A 168 -3.18 -9.14 -9.59
C PHE A 168 -2.62 -9.99 -8.44
N VAL A 169 -1.46 -9.60 -7.96
CA VAL A 169 -0.82 -10.29 -6.83
C VAL A 169 -1.04 -9.47 -5.56
N THR A 170 -1.51 -10.13 -4.53
CA THR A 170 -1.60 -9.57 -3.19
C THR A 170 -0.96 -10.58 -2.25
N THR A 171 0.09 -10.18 -1.54
CA THR A 171 0.79 -11.07 -0.62
C THR A 171 1.12 -10.34 0.67
N VAL A 172 0.68 -10.89 1.79
CA VAL A 172 1.03 -10.43 3.14
C VAL A 172 2.13 -11.33 3.67
N GLY A 173 3.32 -10.76 3.87
CA GLY A 173 4.48 -11.47 4.41
C GLY A 173 4.29 -11.82 5.88
N THR A 174 4.99 -12.86 6.32
CA THR A 174 5.03 -13.24 7.74
C THR A 174 5.66 -12.11 8.55
N PRO A 175 5.07 -11.74 9.71
CA PRO A 175 5.67 -10.76 10.60
C PRO A 175 7.08 -11.18 11.01
N GLN A 176 8.02 -10.25 10.95
CA GLN A 176 9.41 -10.47 11.33
C GLN A 176 9.79 -9.52 12.46
N THR A 177 10.57 -10.03 13.41
CA THR A 177 11.15 -9.19 14.46
C THR A 177 12.10 -8.17 13.84
N LEU A 178 12.09 -6.95 14.34
CA LEU A 178 13.10 -5.95 14.00
C LEU A 178 14.42 -6.40 14.68
N HIS A 179 15.27 -7.07 13.93
CA HIS A 179 16.60 -7.43 14.41
C HIS A 179 17.61 -6.38 13.99
N VAL A 180 18.41 -5.94 14.96
CA VAL A 180 19.77 -5.51 14.67
C VAL A 180 20.49 -6.75 14.11
N ASN A 181 21.14 -6.64 12.97
CA ASN A 181 21.88 -7.74 12.38
C ASN A 181 22.88 -8.28 13.42
N ASP A 182 22.56 -9.43 14.03
CA ASP A 182 23.48 -10.11 14.93
C ASP A 182 24.56 -10.77 14.07
N VAL A 183 25.68 -10.10 13.97
CA VAL A 183 26.87 -10.59 13.25
C VAL A 183 27.86 -11.30 14.18
N SER A 184 27.50 -11.48 15.46
CA SER A 184 28.38 -12.06 16.49
C SER A 184 28.83 -13.50 16.20
N GLY A 185 28.06 -14.25 15.41
CA GLY A 185 28.38 -15.59 14.93
C GLY A 185 29.20 -15.66 13.63
N MET A 186 29.53 -14.53 13.01
CA MET A 186 30.30 -14.52 11.77
C MET A 186 31.80 -14.48 12.04
N ALA A 187 32.59 -15.19 11.21
CA ALA A 187 34.07 -15.18 11.30
C ALA A 187 34.65 -13.88 10.73
N LEU A 188 34.29 -12.74 11.32
CA LEU A 188 34.71 -11.40 10.93
C LEU A 188 35.69 -10.82 11.97
N PRO A 189 36.57 -9.88 11.57
CA PRO A 189 37.40 -9.12 12.51
C PRO A 189 36.53 -8.36 13.53
N ALA A 190 36.92 -8.36 14.80
CA ALA A 190 36.18 -7.73 15.89
C ALA A 190 35.85 -6.24 15.60
N SER A 191 36.81 -5.50 15.04
CA SER A 191 36.62 -4.10 14.66
C SER A 191 35.55 -3.89 13.55
N LEU A 192 35.35 -4.89 12.69
CA LEU A 192 34.31 -4.84 11.65
C LEU A 192 32.93 -5.17 12.26
N ILE A 193 32.88 -6.13 13.17
CA ILE A 193 31.68 -6.48 13.92
C ILE A 193 31.18 -5.25 14.70
N GLU A 194 32.04 -4.61 15.50
CA GLU A 194 31.71 -3.41 16.25
C GLU A 194 31.17 -2.28 15.34
N ARG A 195 31.78 -2.09 14.15
CA ARG A 195 31.34 -1.07 13.21
C ARG A 195 29.98 -1.40 12.60
N ILE A 196 29.74 -2.65 12.23
CA ILE A 196 28.43 -3.09 11.69
C ILE A 196 27.35 -2.95 12.74
N ASP A 197 27.61 -3.34 13.98
CA ASP A 197 26.66 -3.19 15.08
C ASP A 197 26.33 -1.73 15.35
N GLN A 198 27.34 -0.86 15.37
CA GLN A 198 27.14 0.58 15.55
C GLN A 198 26.32 1.20 14.41
N GLU A 199 26.67 0.90 13.16
CA GLU A 199 25.94 1.38 11.99
C GLU A 199 24.48 0.86 11.98
N SER A 200 24.25 -0.39 12.40
CA SER A 200 22.91 -0.97 12.50
C SER A 200 22.09 -0.30 13.60
N GLN A 201 22.67 -0.03 14.77
CA GLN A 201 22.02 0.69 15.85
C GLN A 201 21.68 2.13 15.47
N ASP A 202 22.59 2.82 14.79
CA ASP A 202 22.37 4.19 14.30
C ASP A 202 21.26 4.25 13.26
N GLN A 203 21.21 3.28 12.33
CA GLN A 203 20.12 3.17 11.35
C GLN A 203 18.78 2.93 12.05
N LEU A 204 18.72 2.00 13.00
CA LEU A 204 17.51 1.69 13.74
C LEU A 204 17.00 2.90 14.53
N THR A 205 17.92 3.61 15.20
CA THR A 205 17.59 4.85 15.93
C THR A 205 17.01 5.90 14.99
N LYS A 206 17.59 6.14 13.82
CA LYS A 206 17.08 7.05 12.81
C LYS A 206 15.71 6.63 12.28
N MET A 207 15.49 5.33 12.07
CA MET A 207 14.19 4.81 11.64
C MET A 207 13.10 5.04 12.70
N LEU A 208 13.40 4.80 13.98
CA LEU A 208 12.46 5.03 15.08
C LEU A 208 12.17 6.50 15.28
N GLU A 209 13.17 7.37 15.20
CA GLU A 209 12.98 8.82 15.27
C GLU A 209 12.15 9.32 14.09
N GLY A 210 12.40 8.84 12.88
CA GLY A 210 11.60 9.14 11.70
C GLY A 210 10.15 8.69 11.85
N ALA A 211 9.91 7.49 12.35
CA ALA A 211 8.57 6.96 12.61
C ALA A 211 7.82 7.79 13.67
N LYS A 212 8.51 8.20 14.74
CA LYS A 212 7.95 9.09 15.77
C LYS A 212 7.59 10.47 15.19
N ALA A 213 8.51 11.08 14.44
CA ALA A 213 8.28 12.37 13.82
C ALA A 213 7.08 12.31 12.86
N GLN A 214 6.99 11.28 12.03
CA GLN A 214 5.87 11.09 11.11
C GLN A 214 4.54 10.92 11.86
N ALA A 215 4.51 10.10 12.91
CA ALA A 215 3.29 9.90 13.69
C ALA A 215 2.82 11.20 14.41
N ILE A 216 3.75 12.03 14.84
CA ILE A 216 3.43 13.35 15.41
C ILE A 216 2.85 14.25 14.31
N THR A 217 3.48 14.32 13.14
CA THR A 217 3.01 15.14 12.01
C THR A 217 1.61 14.70 11.58
N ASP A 218 1.39 13.40 11.35
CA ASP A 218 0.08 12.84 10.99
C ASP A 218 -0.99 13.19 12.04
N THR A 219 -0.61 13.18 13.31
CA THR A 219 -1.53 13.51 14.40
C THR A 219 -1.90 14.99 14.38
N LEU A 220 -0.93 15.90 14.19
CA LEU A 220 -1.17 17.33 14.11
C LEU A 220 -2.04 17.68 12.91
N GLU A 221 -1.75 17.16 11.73
CA GLU A 221 -2.59 17.36 10.54
C GLU A 221 -4.03 16.88 10.77
N HIS A 222 -4.19 15.77 11.47
CA HIS A 222 -5.51 15.24 11.80
C HIS A 222 -6.26 16.11 12.83
N MET A 223 -5.54 16.66 13.81
CA MET A 223 -6.11 17.61 14.77
C MET A 223 -6.54 18.90 14.08
N ASP A 224 -5.76 19.42 13.13
CA ASP A 224 -6.11 20.60 12.35
C ASP A 224 -7.37 20.37 11.51
N LEU A 225 -7.52 19.20 10.90
CA LEU A 225 -8.75 18.82 10.19
C LEU A 225 -9.96 18.76 11.14
N LEU A 226 -9.80 18.20 12.34
CA LEU A 226 -10.86 18.17 13.36
C LEU A 226 -11.27 19.57 13.79
N VAL A 227 -10.31 20.42 14.08
CA VAL A 227 -10.56 21.83 14.48
C VAL A 227 -11.26 22.58 13.36
N THR A 228 -10.81 22.41 12.11
CA THR A 228 -11.41 23.04 10.93
C THR A 228 -12.87 22.62 10.75
N GLN A 229 -13.18 21.33 10.89
CA GLN A 229 -14.56 20.85 10.78
C GLN A 229 -15.43 21.33 11.93
N LEU A 230 -14.93 21.35 13.16
CA LEU A 230 -15.66 21.85 14.32
C LEU A 230 -15.95 23.36 14.20
N THR A 231 -14.98 24.15 13.75
CA THR A 231 -15.13 25.61 13.60
C THR A 231 -16.03 26.00 12.43
N SER A 232 -16.07 25.19 11.37
CA SER A 232 -16.96 25.40 10.23
C SER A 232 -18.42 24.99 10.49
N GLY A 233 -18.72 24.42 11.67
CA GLY A 233 -20.04 23.89 11.99
C GLY A 233 -20.44 22.64 11.18
N SER A 234 -19.47 22.04 10.50
CA SER A 234 -19.68 20.82 9.72
C SER A 234 -19.80 19.60 10.62
N ARG A 235 -20.60 18.62 10.18
CA ARG A 235 -20.75 17.37 10.93
C ARG A 235 -19.45 16.57 10.84
N LEU A 236 -18.92 16.15 12.01
CA LEU A 236 -17.76 15.26 12.05
C LEU A 236 -18.04 13.94 11.36
N SER A 237 -17.17 13.52 10.46
CA SER A 237 -17.30 12.21 9.83
C SER A 237 -16.88 11.09 10.80
N PRO A 238 -17.57 9.94 10.81
CA PRO A 238 -17.16 8.80 11.64
C PRO A 238 -15.72 8.34 11.37
N SER A 239 -15.26 8.42 10.12
CA SER A 239 -13.90 8.08 9.74
C SER A 239 -12.86 9.00 10.38
N LEU A 240 -13.15 10.29 10.53
CA LEU A 240 -12.26 11.25 11.16
C LEU A 240 -12.07 10.94 12.66
N ILE A 241 -13.15 10.55 13.34
CA ILE A 241 -13.12 10.12 14.75
C ILE A 241 -12.30 8.84 14.92
N GLU A 242 -12.50 7.87 14.03
CA GLU A 242 -11.77 6.60 14.09
C GLU A 242 -10.26 6.79 13.82
N HIS A 243 -9.90 7.64 12.88
CA HIS A 243 -8.50 8.03 12.66
C HIS A 243 -7.88 8.69 13.87
N ALA A 244 -8.59 9.62 14.56
CA ALA A 244 -8.11 10.26 15.77
C ALA A 244 -7.81 9.23 16.88
N LYS A 245 -8.68 8.23 17.07
CA LYS A 245 -8.45 7.13 18.02
C LYS A 245 -7.21 6.32 17.64
N THR A 246 -7.06 5.98 16.36
CA THR A 246 -5.90 5.23 15.85
C THR A 246 -4.60 5.97 16.11
N HIS A 247 -4.54 7.28 15.83
CA HIS A 247 -3.36 8.10 16.10
C HIS A 247 -3.04 8.21 17.59
N SER A 248 -4.06 8.37 18.44
CA SER A 248 -3.89 8.37 19.89
C SER A 248 -3.28 7.07 20.41
N THR A 249 -3.73 5.93 19.87
CA THR A 249 -3.19 4.60 20.24
C THR A 249 -1.74 4.46 19.80
N LYS A 250 -1.40 4.89 18.57
CA LYS A 250 -0.01 4.88 18.06
C LYS A 250 0.92 5.71 18.95
N LEU A 251 0.52 6.93 19.32
CA LEU A 251 1.34 7.78 20.16
C LEU A 251 1.56 7.18 21.57
N ARG A 252 0.52 6.58 22.16
CA ARG A 252 0.67 5.89 23.45
C ARG A 252 1.65 4.72 23.37
N GLY A 253 1.57 3.90 22.32
CA GLY A 253 2.50 2.79 22.11
C GLY A 253 3.96 3.22 21.96
N MET A 254 4.22 4.44 21.46
CA MET A 254 5.58 4.99 21.31
C MET A 254 6.10 5.66 22.60
N ALA A 255 5.22 5.99 23.56
CA ALA A 255 5.59 6.63 24.81
C ALA A 255 5.99 5.63 25.91
N MET A 256 5.76 4.33 25.70
CA MET A 256 6.17 3.24 26.60
C MET A 256 7.56 2.72 26.22
#